data_73afe11567dfafe25d5f047bcf1b82ee
#
_entry.id   73afe11567dfafe25d5f047bcf1b82ee
#
_cell.length_a   1.000
_cell.length_b   1.000
_cell.length_c   1.000
_cell.angle_alpha   90.00
_cell.angle_beta   90.00
_cell.angle_gamma   90.00
#
_symmetry.space_group_name_H-M   'P 1'
#
loop_
_entity.id
_entity.type
_entity.pdbx_description
1 polymer ?
#
loop_
_entity_poly.entity_id
_entity_poly.type
_entity_poly.pdbx_seq_one_letter_code
_entity_poly.pdbx_strand_id
1 'polypeptide(L)'
;MIMATTAMKSVGRRTSPATGGQSIVLHDVDWRTYKKVSDAFRERHIRFTYDRGMLEIMTLSSEHESPKKLIGRFVDVLTEELNLPVRGIGSTTLRRKSQLRGLEPDDCYYVKNAPLVLNKKRIDLRVDPPPDLAGEVDVTSSAVDRMGIYAVLRVPEVWRYDGQALRVFLLNALGEYVESDHSLSFPTLPVGELNHFLGQWLEKDDTTIIRQFRAWVREEVVPASQRVKKRQRPRKKST
;
A
#
# COMPACT_ATOMS: atom_id res chain seq x y z
N MET A 1 -21.29 54.22 -42.96
CA MET A 1 -19.99 53.84 -42.31
C MET A 1 -20.35 53.28 -40.93
N ILE A 2 -20.52 51.96 -40.83
CA ILE A 2 -20.99 51.28 -39.63
C ILE A 2 -19.76 50.66 -38.99
N MET A 3 -19.40 51.12 -37.78
CA MET A 3 -18.31 50.55 -36.99
C MET A 3 -18.86 49.32 -36.23
N ALA A 4 -18.26 48.18 -36.50
CA ALA A 4 -18.55 46.94 -35.76
C ALA A 4 -17.66 46.88 -34.50
N THR A 5 -18.29 46.89 -33.34
CA THR A 5 -17.62 46.71 -32.05
C THR A 5 -17.45 45.22 -31.80
N THR A 6 -16.23 44.73 -31.86
CA THR A 6 -15.90 43.33 -31.50
C THR A 6 -15.84 43.18 -29.98
N ALA A 7 -16.77 42.43 -29.41
CA ALA A 7 -16.76 42.09 -27.99
C ALA A 7 -15.67 41.06 -27.71
N MET A 8 -14.70 41.43 -26.86
CA MET A 8 -13.70 40.48 -26.31
C MET A 8 -14.41 39.51 -25.35
N LYS A 9 -14.38 38.21 -25.71
CA LYS A 9 -14.76 37.12 -24.82
C LYS A 9 -13.81 37.07 -23.64
N SER A 10 -14.36 37.09 -22.42
CA SER A 10 -13.63 36.95 -21.19
C SER A 10 -12.93 35.58 -21.15
N VAL A 11 -11.63 35.61 -20.94
CA VAL A 11 -10.81 34.42 -20.68
C VAL A 11 -11.25 33.82 -19.37
N GLY A 12 -11.68 32.55 -19.40
CA GLY A 12 -12.14 31.79 -18.29
C GLY A 12 -11.15 31.78 -17.13
N ARG A 13 -11.68 31.87 -15.95
CA ARG A 13 -11.03 31.76 -14.65
C ARG A 13 -10.17 30.50 -14.62
N ARG A 14 -8.85 30.65 -14.53
CA ARG A 14 -7.95 29.52 -14.23
C ARG A 14 -8.37 28.96 -12.88
N THR A 15 -8.95 27.79 -12.87
CA THR A 15 -9.07 26.99 -11.65
C THR A 15 -7.67 26.62 -11.19
N SER A 16 -7.35 26.90 -9.93
CA SER A 16 -6.12 26.42 -9.30
C SER A 16 -6.00 24.93 -9.55
N PRO A 17 -4.80 24.38 -9.86
CA PRO A 17 -4.64 22.94 -9.98
C PRO A 17 -5.06 22.29 -8.67
N ALA A 18 -5.90 21.28 -8.75
CA ALA A 18 -6.21 20.43 -7.62
C ALA A 18 -4.88 19.90 -7.04
N THR A 19 -4.68 20.02 -5.74
CA THR A 19 -3.49 19.57 -5.01
C THR A 19 -3.36 18.03 -4.96
N GLY A 20 -4.30 17.29 -5.52
CA GLY A 20 -4.28 15.83 -5.64
C GLY A 20 -3.44 15.34 -6.81
N GLY A 21 -2.90 14.12 -6.72
CA GLY A 21 -2.23 13.44 -7.82
C GLY A 21 -3.10 13.38 -9.07
N GLN A 22 -2.47 13.47 -10.24
CA GLN A 22 -3.16 13.37 -11.53
C GLN A 22 -3.03 11.94 -12.06
N SER A 23 -4.11 11.39 -12.62
CA SER A 23 -4.07 10.11 -13.31
C SER A 23 -4.54 10.24 -14.77
N ILE A 24 -3.96 9.40 -15.63
CA ILE A 24 -4.35 9.22 -17.02
C ILE A 24 -4.62 7.74 -17.23
N VAL A 25 -5.75 7.42 -17.88
CA VAL A 25 -6.10 6.05 -18.24
C VAL A 25 -6.00 5.89 -19.74
N LEU A 26 -5.25 4.90 -20.18
CA LEU A 26 -5.11 4.49 -21.58
C LEU A 26 -5.79 3.13 -21.75
N HIS A 27 -6.55 3.00 -22.81
CA HIS A 27 -7.22 1.76 -23.21
C HIS A 27 -6.46 1.06 -24.34
N ASP A 28 -6.75 -0.22 -24.57
CA ASP A 28 -6.18 -1.04 -25.64
C ASP A 28 -4.64 -1.11 -25.64
N VAL A 29 -4.04 -0.98 -24.46
CA VAL A 29 -2.59 -1.09 -24.26
C VAL A 29 -2.22 -2.56 -24.14
N ASP A 30 -1.37 -3.07 -25.03
CA ASP A 30 -0.87 -4.43 -24.92
C ASP A 30 0.15 -4.62 -23.79
N TRP A 31 0.35 -5.85 -23.35
CA TRP A 31 1.31 -6.19 -22.26
C TRP A 31 2.75 -5.76 -22.57
N ARG A 32 3.18 -5.81 -23.82
CA ARG A 32 4.54 -5.45 -24.23
C ARG A 32 4.75 -3.95 -24.08
N THR A 33 3.77 -3.16 -24.48
CA THR A 33 3.77 -1.70 -24.35
C THR A 33 3.75 -1.29 -22.87
N TYR A 34 2.82 -1.85 -22.06
CA TYR A 34 2.82 -1.64 -20.61
C TYR A 34 4.20 -1.91 -20.00
N LYS A 35 4.78 -3.09 -20.29
CA LYS A 35 6.08 -3.47 -19.73
C LYS A 35 7.18 -2.50 -20.13
N LYS A 36 7.24 -2.08 -21.39
CA LYS A 36 8.26 -1.12 -21.86
C LYS A 36 8.13 0.23 -21.16
N VAL A 37 6.90 0.75 -21.05
CA VAL A 37 6.65 2.05 -20.42
C VAL A 37 6.98 1.98 -18.93
N SER A 38 6.45 1.02 -18.18
CA SER A 38 6.73 0.91 -16.74
C SER A 38 8.22 0.66 -16.44
N ASP A 39 8.92 -0.11 -17.27
CA ASP A 39 10.36 -0.32 -17.10
C ASP A 39 11.20 0.94 -17.42
N ALA A 40 10.77 1.75 -18.39
CA ALA A 40 11.44 3.00 -18.77
C ALA A 40 11.31 4.12 -17.72
N PHE A 41 10.24 4.10 -16.93
CA PHE A 41 9.94 5.12 -15.92
C PHE A 41 10.12 4.64 -14.48
N ARG A 42 10.78 3.51 -14.26
CA ARG A 42 10.90 2.84 -12.96
C ARG A 42 11.48 3.72 -11.83
N GLU A 43 12.34 4.68 -12.17
CA GLU A 43 12.99 5.58 -11.18
C GLU A 43 12.28 6.94 -11.04
N ARG A 44 11.08 7.08 -11.60
CA ARG A 44 10.32 8.33 -11.54
C ARG A 44 9.18 8.21 -10.53
N HIS A 45 8.74 9.34 -9.98
CA HIS A 45 7.59 9.43 -9.06
C HIS A 45 6.25 9.26 -9.81
N ILE A 46 6.11 8.14 -10.50
CA ILE A 46 4.94 7.77 -11.31
C ILE A 46 4.57 6.33 -10.93
N ARG A 47 3.29 6.05 -10.82
CA ARG A 47 2.73 4.71 -10.57
C ARG A 47 2.06 4.18 -11.81
N PHE A 48 2.24 2.91 -12.06
CA PHE A 48 1.61 2.20 -13.16
C PHE A 48 0.70 1.10 -12.61
N THR A 49 -0.56 1.11 -13.05
CA THR A 49 -1.53 0.05 -12.79
C THR A 49 -2.04 -0.48 -14.13
N TYR A 50 -1.98 -1.79 -14.33
CA TYR A 50 -2.38 -2.41 -15.59
C TYR A 50 -3.35 -3.57 -15.35
N ASP A 51 -4.50 -3.52 -15.96
CA ASP A 51 -5.50 -4.58 -15.98
C ASP A 51 -6.01 -4.83 -17.42
N ARG A 52 -5.55 -5.91 -18.05
CA ARG A 52 -6.08 -6.48 -19.31
C ARG A 52 -6.32 -5.45 -20.42
N GLY A 53 -5.34 -4.60 -20.68
CA GLY A 53 -5.40 -3.56 -21.72
C GLY A 53 -5.69 -2.16 -21.20
N MET A 54 -6.12 -2.02 -19.95
CA MET A 54 -6.27 -0.72 -19.29
C MET A 54 -4.99 -0.38 -18.55
N LEU A 55 -4.35 0.74 -18.87
CA LEU A 55 -3.15 1.25 -18.23
C LEU A 55 -3.45 2.58 -17.56
N GLU A 56 -3.40 2.63 -16.26
CA GLU A 56 -3.42 3.86 -15.49
C GLU A 56 -2.00 4.31 -15.15
N ILE A 57 -1.74 5.58 -15.35
CA ILE A 57 -0.49 6.28 -15.01
C ILE A 57 -0.84 7.39 -14.04
N MET A 58 -0.30 7.32 -12.82
CA MET A 58 -0.61 8.25 -11.74
C MET A 58 0.65 8.97 -11.24
N THR A 59 0.55 10.27 -11.03
CA THR A 59 1.56 11.05 -10.31
C THR A 59 1.20 11.14 -8.83
N LEU A 60 2.20 11.08 -7.95
CA LEU A 60 2.00 11.15 -6.50
C LEU A 60 2.00 12.61 -6.02
N SER A 61 1.18 12.92 -5.02
CA SER A 61 1.15 14.20 -4.32
C SER A 61 1.83 14.10 -2.95
N SER A 62 2.15 15.25 -2.33
CA SER A 62 2.67 15.30 -0.96
C SER A 62 1.67 14.77 0.08
N GLU A 63 0.38 14.95 -0.16
CA GLU A 63 -0.71 14.43 0.67
C GLU A 63 -0.73 12.90 0.71
N HIS A 64 -0.28 12.27 -0.37
CA HIS A 64 -0.10 10.83 -0.44
C HIS A 64 1.17 10.36 0.28
N GLU A 65 2.29 11.06 0.13
CA GLU A 65 3.60 10.60 0.60
C GLU A 65 3.74 10.63 2.14
N SER A 66 3.13 11.58 2.84
CA SER A 66 3.26 11.70 4.30
C SER A 66 2.59 10.55 5.04
N PRO A 67 1.31 10.21 4.80
CA PRO A 67 0.67 9.04 5.41
C PRO A 67 1.36 7.73 5.04
N LYS A 68 1.77 7.55 3.77
CA LYS A 68 2.52 6.38 3.31
C LYS A 68 3.78 6.15 4.15
N LYS A 69 4.59 7.20 4.32
CA LYS A 69 5.83 7.13 5.09
C LYS A 69 5.57 6.78 6.55
N LEU A 70 4.51 7.33 7.14
CA LEU A 70 4.14 7.06 8.53
C LEU A 70 3.67 5.62 8.73
N ILE A 71 2.84 5.11 7.81
CA ILE A 71 2.41 3.70 7.79
C ILE A 71 3.61 2.75 7.70
N GLY A 72 4.58 3.05 6.83
CA GLY A 72 5.82 2.28 6.73
C GLY A 72 6.58 2.23 8.06
N ARG A 73 6.71 3.37 8.74
CA ARG A 73 7.35 3.44 10.07
C ARG A 73 6.57 2.69 11.15
N PHE A 74 5.25 2.57 11.05
CA PHE A 74 4.48 1.69 11.95
C PHE A 74 4.83 0.22 11.73
N VAL A 75 4.98 -0.21 10.48
CA VAL A 75 5.44 -1.58 10.18
C VAL A 75 6.84 -1.83 10.74
N ASP A 76 7.76 -0.86 10.61
CA ASP A 76 9.12 -0.97 11.16
C ASP A 76 9.07 -1.14 12.69
N VAL A 77 8.32 -0.28 13.40
CA VAL A 77 8.17 -0.38 14.86
C VAL A 77 7.57 -1.71 15.28
N LEU A 78 6.51 -2.17 14.61
CA LEU A 78 5.86 -3.44 14.94
C LEU A 78 6.82 -4.62 14.76
N THR A 79 7.59 -4.64 13.67
CA THR A 79 8.53 -5.74 13.41
C THR A 79 9.71 -5.72 14.37
N GLU A 80 10.24 -4.55 14.71
CA GLU A 80 11.30 -4.39 15.70
C GLU A 80 10.84 -4.84 17.10
N GLU A 81 9.75 -4.31 17.62
CA GLU A 81 9.29 -4.58 18.99
C GLU A 81 8.76 -6.02 19.16
N LEU A 82 8.19 -6.61 18.12
CA LEU A 82 7.73 -8.01 18.14
C LEU A 82 8.83 -9.01 17.80
N ASN A 83 10.04 -8.52 17.45
CA ASN A 83 11.19 -9.31 16.98
C ASN A 83 10.78 -10.24 15.82
N LEU A 84 10.19 -9.66 14.79
CA LEU A 84 9.78 -10.34 13.56
C LEU A 84 10.76 -10.01 12.44
N PRO A 85 11.18 -10.99 11.61
CA PRO A 85 11.92 -10.69 10.40
C PRO A 85 11.05 -9.87 9.46
N VAL A 86 11.62 -8.90 8.78
CA VAL A 86 10.93 -8.14 7.75
C VAL A 86 11.85 -7.89 6.56
N ARG A 87 11.28 -7.91 5.38
CA ARG A 87 11.88 -7.41 4.15
C ARG A 87 10.90 -6.48 3.45
N GLY A 88 11.11 -5.17 3.61
CA GLY A 88 10.44 -4.17 2.80
C GLY A 88 11.01 -4.19 1.38
N ILE A 89 10.16 -4.13 0.39
CA ILE A 89 10.56 -4.06 -1.04
C ILE A 89 10.01 -2.81 -1.73
N GLY A 90 9.42 -1.88 -0.94
CA GLY A 90 8.92 -0.60 -1.40
C GLY A 90 7.88 -0.74 -2.50
N SER A 91 7.90 0.21 -3.41
CA SER A 91 7.01 0.27 -4.57
C SER A 91 7.44 -0.63 -5.74
N THR A 92 7.88 -1.84 -5.43
CA THR A 92 8.30 -2.80 -6.47
C THR A 92 7.13 -3.17 -7.38
N THR A 93 7.34 -3.13 -8.69
CA THR A 93 6.33 -3.56 -9.65
C THR A 93 5.99 -5.04 -9.47
N LEU A 94 4.80 -5.34 -9.01
CA LEU A 94 4.22 -6.68 -8.93
C LEU A 94 3.46 -6.97 -10.22
N ARG A 95 3.80 -8.05 -10.94
CA ARG A 95 3.15 -8.35 -12.20
C ARG A 95 3.06 -9.84 -12.50
N ARG A 96 1.97 -10.25 -13.16
CA ARG A 96 1.74 -11.63 -13.61
C ARG A 96 1.25 -11.64 -15.06
N LYS A 97 2.16 -11.97 -15.99
CA LYS A 97 1.89 -11.95 -17.43
C LYS A 97 0.73 -12.87 -17.82
N SER A 98 0.65 -14.06 -17.23
CA SER A 98 -0.42 -15.02 -17.53
C SER A 98 -1.83 -14.51 -17.21
N GLN A 99 -1.92 -13.49 -16.37
CA GLN A 99 -3.20 -12.85 -16.01
C GLN A 99 -3.35 -11.45 -16.63
N LEU A 100 -2.34 -10.98 -17.37
CA LEU A 100 -2.27 -9.63 -17.93
C LEU A 100 -2.56 -8.55 -16.89
N ARG A 101 -1.97 -8.71 -15.68
CA ARG A 101 -2.15 -7.80 -14.56
C ARG A 101 -0.82 -7.41 -13.91
N GLY A 102 -0.76 -6.17 -13.49
CA GLY A 102 0.38 -5.65 -12.75
C GLY A 102 0.08 -4.30 -12.13
N LEU A 103 0.69 -4.04 -10.99
CA LEU A 103 0.62 -2.76 -10.31
C LEU A 103 1.89 -2.47 -9.52
N GLU A 104 2.03 -1.24 -9.10
CA GLU A 104 3.05 -0.76 -8.17
C GLU A 104 2.36 -0.38 -6.87
N PRO A 105 2.53 -1.17 -5.78
CA PRO A 105 2.09 -0.79 -4.45
C PRO A 105 2.74 0.52 -4.00
N ASP A 106 2.15 1.21 -3.05
CA ASP A 106 2.85 2.29 -2.38
C ASP A 106 4.00 1.75 -1.54
N ASP A 107 3.74 0.67 -0.83
CA ASP A 107 4.76 -0.09 -0.13
C ASP A 107 4.35 -1.56 -0.01
N CYS A 108 5.31 -2.48 0.17
CA CYS A 108 4.99 -3.87 0.46
C CYS A 108 6.10 -4.57 1.23
N TYR A 109 5.69 -5.59 2.00
CA TYR A 109 6.51 -6.23 3.00
C TYR A 109 6.35 -7.74 2.98
N TYR A 110 7.48 -8.41 3.15
CA TYR A 110 7.53 -9.81 3.57
C TYR A 110 7.81 -9.83 5.09
N VAL A 111 6.94 -10.47 5.85
CA VAL A 111 7.08 -10.70 7.29
C VAL A 111 7.23 -12.18 7.54
N LYS A 112 6.17 -12.95 7.31
CA LYS A 112 6.18 -14.42 7.43
C LYS A 112 7.11 -15.06 6.40
N ASN A 113 7.05 -14.59 5.17
CA ASN A 113 7.85 -15.10 4.05
C ASN A 113 9.20 -14.38 3.88
N ALA A 114 9.58 -13.47 4.79
CA ALA A 114 10.86 -12.77 4.74
C ALA A 114 12.07 -13.71 4.54
N PRO A 115 12.20 -14.83 5.25
CA PRO A 115 13.35 -15.75 5.05
C PRO A 115 13.48 -16.29 3.63
N LEU A 116 12.38 -16.40 2.88
CA LEU A 116 12.38 -16.93 1.50
C LEU A 116 12.92 -15.93 0.48
N VAL A 117 13.00 -14.66 0.84
CA VAL A 117 13.34 -13.56 -0.09
C VAL A 117 14.55 -12.73 0.34
N LEU A 118 15.16 -13.00 1.50
CA LEU A 118 16.27 -12.21 2.06
C LEU A 118 17.46 -12.04 1.07
N ASN A 119 17.82 -13.08 0.36
CA ASN A 119 18.96 -13.07 -0.55
C ASN A 119 18.61 -12.68 -1.99
N LYS A 120 17.38 -12.23 -2.26
CA LYS A 120 16.91 -11.92 -3.60
C LYS A 120 17.02 -10.43 -3.88
N LYS A 121 17.72 -10.07 -4.94
CA LYS A 121 17.79 -8.68 -5.42
C LYS A 121 16.50 -8.26 -6.17
N ARG A 122 15.76 -9.22 -6.72
CA ARG A 122 14.53 -9.00 -7.47
C ARG A 122 13.53 -10.09 -7.12
N ILE A 123 12.27 -9.70 -7.00
CA ILE A 123 11.15 -10.62 -6.76
C ILE A 123 10.52 -11.00 -8.10
N ASP A 124 10.26 -12.28 -8.28
CA ASP A 124 9.58 -12.83 -9.45
C ASP A 124 8.39 -13.68 -9.00
N LEU A 125 7.19 -13.16 -9.12
CA LEU A 125 5.95 -13.84 -8.69
C LEU A 125 5.62 -15.13 -9.46
N ARG A 126 6.48 -15.57 -10.38
CA ARG A 126 6.38 -16.90 -11.00
C ARG A 126 6.96 -17.99 -10.10
N VAL A 127 7.92 -17.65 -9.25
CA VAL A 127 8.67 -18.58 -8.39
C VAL A 127 8.72 -18.13 -6.92
N ASP A 128 8.52 -16.85 -6.67
CA ASP A 128 8.52 -16.26 -5.33
C ASP A 128 7.10 -16.11 -4.81
N PRO A 129 6.89 -16.22 -3.49
CA PRO A 129 5.59 -15.88 -2.90
C PRO A 129 5.27 -14.39 -3.14
N PRO A 130 4.00 -14.01 -3.16
CA PRO A 130 3.63 -12.60 -3.08
C PRO A 130 4.08 -12.01 -1.75
N PRO A 131 4.17 -10.66 -1.62
CA PRO A 131 4.35 -10.01 -0.33
C PRO A 131 3.26 -10.45 0.65
N ASP A 132 3.60 -10.50 1.94
CA ASP A 132 2.63 -10.84 2.99
C ASP A 132 1.68 -9.68 3.26
N LEU A 133 2.15 -8.44 3.07
CA LEU A 133 1.42 -7.21 3.31
C LEU A 133 1.73 -6.19 2.20
N ALA A 134 0.68 -5.58 1.65
CA ALA A 134 0.78 -4.38 0.81
C ALA A 134 0.13 -3.18 1.52
N GLY A 135 0.75 -2.02 1.43
CA GLY A 135 0.22 -0.73 1.88
C GLY A 135 -0.19 0.12 0.69
N GLU A 136 -1.38 0.70 0.77
CA GLU A 136 -1.95 1.61 -0.22
C GLU A 136 -2.45 2.88 0.46
N VAL A 137 -2.07 4.02 -0.09
CA VAL A 137 -2.62 5.32 0.27
C VAL A 137 -3.44 5.81 -0.92
N ASP A 138 -4.74 5.78 -0.79
CA ASP A 138 -5.70 6.04 -1.86
C ASP A 138 -6.51 7.31 -1.54
N VAL A 139 -5.81 8.43 -1.56
CA VAL A 139 -6.42 9.77 -1.38
C VAL A 139 -7.03 10.31 -2.69
N THR A 140 -6.76 9.65 -3.82
CA THR A 140 -7.35 9.92 -5.13
C THR A 140 -7.95 8.64 -5.69
N SER A 141 -9.18 8.69 -6.19
CA SER A 141 -9.84 7.50 -6.76
C SER A 141 -9.08 6.99 -7.98
N SER A 142 -8.62 5.73 -7.93
CA SER A 142 -8.11 5.01 -9.10
C SER A 142 -9.27 4.59 -10.00
N ALA A 143 -9.09 4.72 -11.33
CA ALA A 143 -10.05 4.22 -12.31
C ALA A 143 -9.92 2.69 -12.53
N VAL A 144 -8.83 2.09 -12.06
CA VAL A 144 -8.55 0.64 -12.19
C VAL A 144 -8.80 -0.03 -10.83
N ASP A 145 -9.45 -1.18 -10.85
CA ASP A 145 -9.67 -2.01 -9.66
C ASP A 145 -8.35 -2.61 -9.13
N ARG A 146 -7.64 -1.85 -8.31
CA ARG A 146 -6.37 -2.27 -7.71
C ARG A 146 -6.55 -3.47 -6.77
N MET A 147 -7.66 -3.53 -6.02
CA MET A 147 -7.94 -4.66 -5.11
C MET A 147 -8.12 -5.96 -5.88
N GLY A 148 -8.84 -5.95 -7.01
CA GLY A 148 -8.96 -7.10 -7.90
C GLY A 148 -7.61 -7.54 -8.50
N ILE A 149 -6.67 -6.60 -8.74
CA ILE A 149 -5.31 -6.97 -9.17
C ILE A 149 -4.55 -7.63 -8.02
N TYR A 150 -4.57 -7.09 -6.80
CA TYR A 150 -3.96 -7.73 -5.62
C TYR A 150 -4.49 -9.15 -5.38
N ALA A 151 -5.81 -9.34 -5.54
CA ALA A 151 -6.44 -10.66 -5.40
C ALA A 151 -5.87 -11.68 -6.41
N VAL A 152 -5.70 -11.27 -7.67
CA VAL A 152 -5.08 -12.11 -8.71
C VAL A 152 -3.60 -12.37 -8.44
N LEU A 153 -2.89 -11.41 -7.88
CA LEU A 153 -1.50 -11.57 -7.46
C LEU A 153 -1.35 -12.38 -6.17
N ARG A 154 -2.48 -12.68 -5.49
CA ARG A 154 -2.54 -13.47 -4.25
C ARG A 154 -1.83 -12.82 -3.07
N VAL A 155 -1.86 -11.50 -2.96
CA VAL A 155 -1.37 -10.77 -1.78
C VAL A 155 -2.36 -11.03 -0.64
N PRO A 156 -1.94 -11.64 0.49
CA PRO A 156 -2.91 -12.09 1.51
C PRO A 156 -3.51 -10.95 2.33
N GLU A 157 -2.81 -9.82 2.44
CA GLU A 157 -3.23 -8.68 3.27
C GLU A 157 -2.93 -7.35 2.59
N VAL A 158 -3.90 -6.44 2.60
CA VAL A 158 -3.75 -5.06 2.11
C VAL A 158 -4.19 -4.08 3.19
N TRP A 159 -3.32 -3.14 3.55
CA TRP A 159 -3.64 -1.99 4.37
C TRP A 159 -3.94 -0.81 3.45
N ARG A 160 -5.14 -0.28 3.52
CA ARG A 160 -5.59 0.81 2.65
C ARG A 160 -6.00 2.02 3.48
N TYR A 161 -5.33 3.14 3.23
CA TYR A 161 -5.67 4.45 3.81
C TYR A 161 -6.36 5.30 2.76
N ASP A 162 -7.59 5.77 3.04
CA ASP A 162 -8.42 6.53 2.12
C ASP A 162 -8.37 8.06 2.34
N GLY A 163 -7.38 8.53 3.11
CA GLY A 163 -7.28 9.93 3.52
C GLY A 163 -7.95 10.24 4.86
N GLN A 164 -8.78 9.33 5.36
CA GLN A 164 -9.49 9.47 6.65
C GLN A 164 -9.18 8.30 7.60
N ALA A 165 -9.24 7.08 7.10
CA ALA A 165 -9.02 5.88 7.90
C ALA A 165 -8.19 4.83 7.16
N LEU A 166 -7.33 4.17 7.90
CA LEU A 166 -6.63 2.95 7.48
C LEU A 166 -7.52 1.75 7.79
N ARG A 167 -7.78 0.93 6.78
CA ARG A 167 -8.50 -0.33 6.88
C ARG A 167 -7.64 -1.49 6.44
N VAL A 168 -7.85 -2.63 7.05
CA VAL A 168 -7.17 -3.88 6.70
C VAL A 168 -8.11 -4.76 5.90
N PHE A 169 -7.62 -5.30 4.80
CA PHE A 169 -8.36 -6.20 3.94
C PHE A 169 -7.60 -7.53 3.83
N LEU A 170 -8.30 -8.63 4.05
CA LEU A 170 -7.74 -9.98 3.99
C LEU A 170 -8.33 -10.73 2.80
N LEU A 171 -7.45 -11.40 2.05
CA LEU A 171 -7.84 -12.23 0.92
C LEU A 171 -8.45 -13.55 1.42
N ASN A 172 -9.72 -13.79 1.13
CA ASN A 172 -10.43 -15.03 1.49
C ASN A 172 -10.13 -16.19 0.50
N ALA A 173 -10.65 -17.37 0.80
CA ALA A 173 -10.47 -18.56 -0.02
C ALA A 173 -11.12 -18.43 -1.42
N LEU A 174 -12.13 -17.58 -1.57
CA LEU A 174 -12.80 -17.30 -2.84
C LEU A 174 -12.00 -16.34 -3.73
N GLY A 175 -10.94 -15.74 -3.20
CA GLY A 175 -10.12 -14.76 -3.91
C GLY A 175 -10.68 -13.34 -3.85
N GLU A 176 -11.46 -13.02 -2.83
CA GLU A 176 -12.06 -11.72 -2.57
C GLU A 176 -11.48 -11.11 -1.30
N TYR A 177 -11.35 -9.79 -1.26
CA TYR A 177 -10.94 -9.09 -0.06
C TYR A 177 -12.13 -8.81 0.84
N VAL A 178 -11.96 -9.12 2.12
CA VAL A 178 -12.91 -8.82 3.19
C VAL A 178 -12.23 -7.91 4.21
N GLU A 179 -12.90 -6.84 4.61
CA GLU A 179 -12.41 -5.96 5.67
C GLU A 179 -12.32 -6.72 7.00
N SER A 180 -11.27 -6.44 7.77
CA SER A 180 -10.96 -7.15 9.02
C SER A 180 -10.43 -6.20 10.09
N ASP A 181 -10.84 -6.44 11.33
CA ASP A 181 -10.29 -5.77 12.52
C ASP A 181 -8.94 -6.37 12.94
N HIS A 182 -8.46 -7.41 12.24
CA HIS A 182 -7.23 -8.13 12.54
C HIS A 182 -6.28 -8.12 11.37
N SER A 183 -4.99 -8.08 11.67
CA SER A 183 -3.91 -8.24 10.71
C SER A 183 -3.39 -9.68 10.71
N LEU A 184 -3.09 -10.24 9.54
CA LEU A 184 -2.40 -11.54 9.43
C LEU A 184 -0.92 -11.40 9.76
N SER A 185 -0.30 -10.29 9.37
CA SER A 185 1.11 -10.00 9.63
C SER A 185 1.37 -9.69 11.11
N PHE A 186 0.38 -9.08 11.78
CA PHE A 186 0.44 -8.68 13.20
C PHE A 186 -0.83 -9.09 13.95
N PRO A 187 -1.04 -10.39 14.27
CA PRO A 187 -2.32 -10.91 14.77
C PRO A 187 -2.78 -10.35 16.12
N THR A 188 -1.90 -9.73 16.87
CA THR A 188 -2.23 -9.11 18.18
C THR A 188 -2.36 -7.60 18.12
N LEU A 189 -2.28 -7.02 16.92
CA LEU A 189 -2.45 -5.60 16.70
C LEU A 189 -3.94 -5.24 16.65
N PRO A 190 -4.45 -4.37 17.52
CA PRO A 190 -5.75 -3.75 17.36
C PRO A 190 -5.67 -2.73 16.20
N VAL A 191 -6.20 -3.09 15.03
CA VAL A 191 -6.05 -2.29 13.80
C VAL A 191 -6.62 -0.87 13.96
N GLY A 192 -7.71 -0.72 14.72
CA GLY A 192 -8.34 0.58 14.98
C GLY A 192 -7.40 1.61 15.62
N GLU A 193 -6.44 1.15 16.44
CA GLU A 193 -5.47 2.03 17.12
C GLU A 193 -4.47 2.67 16.13
N LEU A 194 -4.23 2.05 14.98
CA LEU A 194 -3.40 2.67 13.94
C LEU A 194 -3.99 4.01 13.48
N ASN A 195 -5.32 4.11 13.42
CA ASN A 195 -6.01 5.32 13.02
C ASN A 195 -5.84 6.45 14.05
N HIS A 196 -5.76 6.12 15.34
CA HIS A 196 -5.47 7.09 16.38
C HIS A 196 -4.10 7.76 16.18
N PHE A 197 -3.08 6.99 15.88
CA PHE A 197 -1.73 7.52 15.63
C PHE A 197 -1.61 8.17 14.26
N LEU A 198 -2.19 7.56 13.22
CA LEU A 198 -2.15 8.09 11.87
C LEU A 198 -2.90 9.42 11.75
N GLY A 199 -4.03 9.59 12.43
CA GLY A 199 -4.81 10.84 12.40
C GLY A 199 -4.06 12.07 12.93
N GLN A 200 -2.95 11.89 13.64
CA GLN A 200 -2.16 12.98 14.22
C GLN A 200 -1.13 13.59 13.23
N TRP A 201 -1.05 13.09 12.00
CA TRP A 201 0.02 13.43 11.05
C TRP A 201 0.06 14.92 10.63
N LEU A 202 -1.06 15.65 10.76
CA LEU A 202 -1.13 17.09 10.52
C LEU A 202 -0.88 17.94 11.78
N GLU A 203 -0.93 17.32 12.97
CA GLU A 203 -0.87 18.02 14.25
C GLU A 203 0.51 17.87 14.94
N LYS A 204 1.20 16.77 14.68
CA LYS A 204 2.46 16.41 15.31
C LYS A 204 3.52 16.02 14.28
N ASP A 205 4.78 16.20 14.63
CA ASP A 205 5.89 15.68 13.85
C ASP A 205 5.95 14.13 13.90
N ASP A 206 6.44 13.54 12.83
CA ASP A 206 6.56 12.08 12.68
C ASP A 206 7.32 11.41 13.84
N THR A 207 8.38 12.06 14.36
CA THR A 207 9.19 11.48 15.43
C THR A 207 8.39 11.37 16.73
N THR A 208 7.59 12.38 17.04
CA THR A 208 6.69 12.38 18.19
C THR A 208 5.65 11.28 18.07
N ILE A 209 4.98 11.16 16.90
CA ILE A 209 4.00 10.12 16.66
C ILE A 209 4.62 8.73 16.81
N ILE A 210 5.76 8.48 16.17
CA ILE A 210 6.42 7.17 16.21
C ILE A 210 6.93 6.83 17.60
N ARG A 211 7.38 7.80 18.39
CA ARG A 211 7.77 7.56 19.78
C ARG A 211 6.59 7.14 20.65
N GLN A 212 5.45 7.81 20.49
CA GLN A 212 4.20 7.47 21.17
C GLN A 212 3.68 6.09 20.73
N PHE A 213 3.66 5.81 19.43
CA PHE A 213 3.29 4.51 18.88
C PHE A 213 4.17 3.39 19.42
N ARG A 214 5.51 3.57 19.43
CA ARG A 214 6.45 2.58 19.97
C ARG A 214 6.21 2.29 21.45
N ALA A 215 5.98 3.31 22.26
CA ALA A 215 5.66 3.12 23.68
C ALA A 215 4.38 2.29 23.84
N TRP A 216 3.32 2.63 23.12
CA TRP A 216 2.08 1.88 23.12
C TRP A 216 2.24 0.42 22.65
N VAL A 217 3.02 0.18 21.58
CA VAL A 217 3.30 -1.19 21.10
C VAL A 217 3.97 -2.02 22.19
N ARG A 218 4.93 -1.45 22.94
CA ARG A 218 5.61 -2.14 24.04
C ARG A 218 4.67 -2.46 25.21
N GLU A 219 3.74 -1.59 25.50
CA GLU A 219 2.82 -1.73 26.63
C GLU A 219 1.65 -2.67 26.31
N GLU A 220 1.12 -2.65 25.10
CA GLU A 220 -0.11 -3.36 24.75
C GLU A 220 0.12 -4.56 23.81
N VAL A 221 0.83 -4.36 22.70
CA VAL A 221 0.94 -5.37 21.64
C VAL A 221 1.93 -6.47 21.99
N VAL A 222 3.09 -6.11 22.53
CA VAL A 222 4.15 -7.07 22.90
C VAL A 222 3.65 -8.05 23.96
N PRO A 223 3.02 -7.63 25.08
CA PRO A 223 2.50 -8.57 26.09
C PRO A 223 1.39 -9.46 25.54
N ALA A 224 0.52 -8.94 24.66
CA ALA A 224 -0.51 -9.72 24.00
C ALA A 224 0.10 -10.83 23.13
N SER A 225 1.13 -10.52 22.35
CA SER A 225 1.86 -11.48 21.51
C SER A 225 2.53 -12.58 22.35
N GLN A 226 3.15 -12.22 23.47
CA GLN A 226 3.78 -13.19 24.37
C GLN A 226 2.75 -14.15 25.00
N ARG A 227 1.56 -13.67 25.35
CA ARG A 227 0.45 -14.49 25.86
C ARG A 227 0.00 -15.52 24.83
N VAL A 228 -0.15 -15.12 23.56
CA VAL A 228 -0.53 -16.04 22.46
C VAL A 228 0.55 -17.10 22.24
N LYS A 229 1.84 -16.71 22.17
CA LYS A 229 2.96 -17.65 22.01
C LYS A 229 3.04 -18.67 23.15
N LYS A 230 2.75 -18.28 24.40
CA LYS A 230 2.72 -19.19 25.54
C LYS A 230 1.60 -20.24 25.45
N ARG A 231 0.42 -19.85 24.97
CA ARG A 231 -0.74 -20.75 24.80
C ARG A 231 -0.52 -21.80 23.70
N GLN A 232 0.25 -21.46 22.67
CA GLN A 232 0.54 -22.35 21.52
C GLN A 232 1.68 -23.32 21.78
N ARG A 233 2.45 -23.19 22.86
CA ARG A 233 3.50 -24.14 23.22
C ARG A 233 2.85 -25.45 23.71
N PRO A 234 3.18 -26.62 23.10
CA PRO A 234 2.65 -27.89 23.56
C PRO A 234 3.05 -28.12 25.03
N ARG A 235 2.08 -28.51 25.87
CA ARG A 235 2.38 -28.94 27.23
C ARG A 235 3.34 -30.13 27.14
N LYS A 236 4.56 -29.96 27.65
CA LYS A 236 5.48 -31.09 27.82
C LYS A 236 4.73 -32.12 28.67
N LYS A 237 4.45 -33.30 28.09
CA LYS A 237 3.99 -34.43 28.87
C LYS A 237 5.09 -34.76 29.87
N SER A 238 4.79 -34.59 31.15
CA SER A 238 5.63 -35.12 32.24
C SER A 238 5.55 -36.65 32.13
N THR A 239 6.67 -37.24 31.79
CA THR A 239 6.93 -38.69 31.93
C THR A 239 7.17 -39.00 33.38
#